data_c6634a8c16aa7e3deffaf96bbb2377e2
#
_entry.id   c6634a8c16aa7e3deffaf96bbb2377e2
#
_cell.length_a   1.000
_cell.length_b   1.000
_cell.length_c   1.000
_cell.angle_alpha   90.00
_cell.angle_beta   90.00
_cell.angle_gamma   90.00
#
_symmetry.space_group_name_H-M   'P 1'
#
loop_
_entity.id
_entity.type
_entity.pdbx_description
1 polymer ?
#
loop_
_entity_poly.entity_id
_entity_poly.type
_entity_poly.pdbx_seq_one_letter_code
_entity_poly.pdbx_strand_id
1 'polypeptide(L)'
;LIVFRYLSREVLLTLSAVSAVLLVIIMSGRFIKYLAQAAQGLLDPGVLLLIISFRIPGFLQLILPLGLFLGILLAYGRLYLESEMTVLSATGMSPQRLFAYSLAPALLVAALTAWLSLSLAPAGVTKVAEILKQQDSMTEFDTLVAGRFQSIKGGNRVTYTEKLSEDRTELSGVFISEKRLGKAGEDRGIAVLVAESGRQQIQPDGSRYLILNNGFRYDGSPGQADYRAIRYDTYGVLLPKPSVDGEISEREAIPTRELLASDNPRHQAELQWRLSIPLLVFVVTLLAVPLSRVNPRQGRFLKLLPAILLYMSYLALLIAARGKLDKGEFVYGLWLVHGLFVLVGVLLLYWENLRLFWAARRARVEVAHG
;
A
#
# COMPACT_ATOMS: atom_id res chain seq x y z
N LEU A 1 -30.81 -19.15 16.42
CA LEU A 1 -30.07 -19.54 15.20
C LEU A 1 -30.49 -18.73 13.97
N ILE A 2 -31.79 -18.45 13.76
CA ILE A 2 -32.29 -17.72 12.57
C ILE A 2 -31.74 -16.29 12.54
N VAL A 3 -31.91 -15.51 13.61
CA VAL A 3 -31.42 -14.14 13.73
C VAL A 3 -29.89 -14.05 13.56
N PHE A 4 -29.15 -14.98 14.18
CA PHE A 4 -27.71 -15.06 14.01
C PHE A 4 -27.29 -15.23 12.53
N ARG A 5 -27.90 -16.18 11.83
CA ARG A 5 -27.60 -16.43 10.40
C ARG A 5 -27.98 -15.22 9.53
N TYR A 6 -29.10 -14.58 9.84
CA TYR A 6 -29.56 -13.39 9.15
C TYR A 6 -28.55 -12.25 9.30
N LEU A 7 -28.20 -11.88 10.54
CA LEU A 7 -27.27 -10.79 10.82
C LEU A 7 -25.86 -11.05 10.22
N SER A 8 -25.35 -12.30 10.36
CA SER A 8 -24.07 -12.67 9.77
C SER A 8 -24.07 -12.58 8.25
N ARG A 9 -25.14 -13.02 7.59
CA ARG A 9 -25.28 -12.93 6.13
C ARG A 9 -25.31 -11.48 5.66
N GLU A 10 -26.06 -10.61 6.33
CA GLU A 10 -26.15 -9.19 6.00
C GLU A 10 -24.78 -8.49 6.11
N VAL A 11 -24.06 -8.77 7.19
CA VAL A 11 -22.70 -8.23 7.39
C VAL A 11 -21.74 -8.75 6.33
N LEU A 12 -21.74 -10.07 6.04
CA LEU A 12 -20.80 -10.66 5.07
C LEU A 12 -21.08 -10.21 3.63
N LEU A 13 -22.36 -10.09 3.23
CA LEU A 13 -22.73 -9.58 1.91
C LEU A 13 -22.28 -8.12 1.74
N THR A 14 -22.56 -7.28 2.74
CA THR A 14 -22.16 -5.87 2.71
C THR A 14 -20.65 -5.71 2.73
N LEU A 15 -19.95 -6.47 3.58
CA LEU A 15 -18.50 -6.54 3.59
C LEU A 15 -17.93 -6.91 2.21
N SER A 16 -18.47 -7.97 1.58
CA SER A 16 -17.99 -8.42 0.28
C SER A 16 -18.17 -7.35 -0.79
N ALA A 17 -19.33 -6.69 -0.82
CA ALA A 17 -19.61 -5.61 -1.77
C ALA A 17 -18.66 -4.41 -1.55
N VAL A 18 -18.49 -3.95 -0.30
CA VAL A 18 -17.61 -2.83 0.04
C VAL A 18 -16.16 -3.18 -0.26
N SER A 19 -15.71 -4.38 0.12
CA SER A 19 -14.33 -4.82 -0.13
C SER A 19 -14.02 -4.96 -1.62
N ALA A 20 -14.97 -5.44 -2.42
CA ALA A 20 -14.81 -5.52 -3.87
C ALA A 20 -14.65 -4.12 -4.50
N VAL A 21 -15.49 -3.16 -4.12
CA VAL A 21 -15.39 -1.77 -4.60
C VAL A 21 -14.05 -1.14 -4.20
N LEU A 22 -13.64 -1.27 -2.93
CA LEU A 22 -12.36 -0.74 -2.45
C LEU A 22 -11.17 -1.39 -3.17
N LEU A 23 -11.22 -2.71 -3.40
CA LEU A 23 -10.18 -3.43 -4.12
C LEU A 23 -10.04 -2.90 -5.55
N VAL A 24 -11.16 -2.73 -6.28
CA VAL A 24 -11.14 -2.17 -7.63
C VAL A 24 -10.53 -0.77 -7.65
N ILE A 25 -10.93 0.11 -6.73
CA ILE A 25 -10.41 1.48 -6.65
C ILE A 25 -8.90 1.48 -6.41
N ILE A 26 -8.43 0.71 -5.41
CA ILE A 26 -7.00 0.66 -5.06
C ILE A 26 -6.18 0.03 -6.19
N MET A 27 -6.69 -1.07 -6.78
CA MET A 27 -6.01 -1.76 -7.88
C MET A 27 -5.94 -0.90 -9.14
N SER A 28 -6.99 -0.12 -9.46
CA SER A 28 -6.97 0.81 -10.59
C SER A 28 -5.87 1.86 -10.44
N GLY A 29 -5.70 2.44 -9.26
CA GLY A 29 -4.63 3.39 -8.99
C GLY A 29 -3.22 2.77 -9.16
N ARG A 30 -3.04 1.53 -8.70
CA ARG A 30 -1.78 0.78 -8.88
C ARG A 30 -1.53 0.38 -10.32
N PHE A 31 -2.58 -0.04 -11.02
CA PHE A 31 -2.49 -0.36 -12.45
C PHE A 31 -2.00 0.83 -13.28
N ILE A 32 -2.59 2.02 -13.04
CA ILE A 32 -2.18 3.26 -13.73
C ILE A 32 -0.70 3.56 -13.47
N LYS A 33 -0.23 3.38 -12.21
CA LYS A 33 1.17 3.61 -11.86
C LYS A 33 2.12 2.65 -12.59
N TYR A 34 1.83 1.34 -12.58
CA TYR A 34 2.64 0.36 -13.30
C TYR A 34 2.58 0.56 -14.82
N LEU A 35 1.41 0.95 -15.35
CA LEU A 35 1.29 1.29 -16.76
C LEU A 35 2.15 2.49 -17.15
N ALA A 36 2.22 3.52 -16.30
CA ALA A 36 3.11 4.67 -16.49
C ALA A 36 4.60 4.25 -16.48
N GLN A 37 5.01 3.33 -15.62
CA GLN A 37 6.37 2.78 -15.59
C GLN A 37 6.67 1.95 -16.86
N ALA A 38 5.71 1.18 -17.35
CA ALA A 38 5.85 0.44 -18.61
C ALA A 38 5.95 1.39 -19.80
N ALA A 39 5.16 2.48 -19.83
CA ALA A 39 5.24 3.49 -20.87
C ALA A 39 6.60 4.22 -20.89
N GLN A 40 7.29 4.28 -19.75
CA GLN A 40 8.65 4.82 -19.62
C GLN A 40 9.74 3.80 -19.95
N GLY A 41 9.38 2.56 -20.30
CA GLY A 41 10.34 1.48 -20.57
C GLY A 41 11.01 0.90 -19.33
N LEU A 42 10.54 1.23 -18.11
CA LEU A 42 11.09 0.72 -16.87
C LEU A 42 10.56 -0.67 -16.50
N LEU A 43 9.48 -1.09 -17.13
CA LEU A 43 8.80 -2.35 -16.87
C LEU A 43 8.23 -2.95 -18.16
N ASP A 44 8.38 -4.26 -18.35
CA ASP A 44 7.75 -4.95 -19.48
C ASP A 44 6.22 -4.97 -19.30
N PRO A 45 5.44 -4.51 -20.29
CA PRO A 45 3.98 -4.58 -20.25
C PRO A 45 3.44 -6.00 -19.97
N GLY A 46 4.14 -7.04 -20.41
CA GLY A 46 3.75 -8.44 -20.23
C GLY A 46 3.70 -8.91 -18.77
N VAL A 47 4.46 -8.27 -17.86
CA VAL A 47 4.50 -8.65 -16.45
C VAL A 47 3.54 -7.85 -15.57
N LEU A 48 2.86 -6.82 -16.10
CA LEU A 48 2.00 -5.93 -15.31
C LEU A 48 0.89 -6.65 -14.56
N LEU A 49 0.12 -7.49 -15.25
CA LEU A 49 -0.98 -8.24 -14.66
C LEU A 49 -0.48 -9.24 -13.60
N LEU A 50 0.70 -9.81 -13.82
CA LEU A 50 1.32 -10.76 -12.90
C LEU A 50 1.71 -10.04 -11.59
N ILE A 51 2.38 -8.89 -11.68
CA ILE A 51 2.74 -8.06 -10.52
C ILE A 51 1.50 -7.66 -9.73
N ILE A 52 0.45 -7.18 -10.41
CA ILE A 52 -0.80 -6.79 -9.77
C ILE A 52 -1.44 -7.96 -9.04
N SER A 53 -1.49 -9.14 -9.67
CA SER A 53 -2.07 -10.35 -9.08
C SER A 53 -1.37 -10.75 -7.79
N PHE A 54 -0.03 -10.71 -7.76
CA PHE A 54 0.74 -11.02 -6.56
C PHE A 54 0.65 -9.93 -5.47
N ARG A 55 0.24 -8.71 -5.81
CA ARG A 55 0.03 -7.62 -4.86
C ARG A 55 -1.36 -7.65 -4.20
N ILE A 56 -2.35 -8.30 -4.81
CA ILE A 56 -3.73 -8.38 -4.28
C ILE A 56 -3.77 -8.82 -2.81
N PRO A 57 -3.08 -9.90 -2.36
CA PRO A 57 -3.13 -10.34 -0.97
C PRO A 57 -2.68 -9.26 0.01
N GLY A 58 -1.64 -8.49 -0.33
CA GLY A 58 -1.11 -7.40 0.49
C GLY A 58 -2.10 -6.25 0.69
N PHE A 59 -2.93 -5.94 -0.31
CA PHE A 59 -3.99 -4.94 -0.17
C PHE A 59 -5.23 -5.50 0.51
N LEU A 60 -5.59 -6.74 0.18
CA LEU A 60 -6.79 -7.37 0.70
C LEU A 60 -6.75 -7.52 2.23
N GLN A 61 -5.58 -7.81 2.81
CA GLN A 61 -5.41 -7.86 4.28
C GLN A 61 -5.77 -6.55 4.99
N LEU A 62 -5.60 -5.38 4.34
CA LEU A 62 -5.94 -4.07 4.88
C LEU A 62 -7.40 -3.67 4.54
N ILE A 63 -7.88 -4.10 3.39
CA ILE A 63 -9.24 -3.82 2.93
C ILE A 63 -10.28 -4.58 3.75
N LEU A 64 -10.01 -5.83 4.13
CA LEU A 64 -10.97 -6.67 4.84
C LEU A 64 -11.39 -6.13 6.22
N PRO A 65 -10.48 -5.64 7.10
CA PRO A 65 -10.87 -5.01 8.35
C PRO A 65 -11.73 -3.75 8.15
N LEU A 66 -11.35 -2.89 7.18
CA LEU A 66 -12.13 -1.70 6.81
C LEU A 66 -13.48 -2.09 6.22
N GLY A 67 -13.49 -3.08 5.33
CA GLY A 67 -14.71 -3.63 4.73
C GLY A 67 -15.67 -4.21 5.78
N LEU A 68 -15.16 -4.89 6.80
CA LEU A 68 -15.96 -5.39 7.91
C LEU A 68 -16.53 -4.25 8.76
N PHE A 69 -15.70 -3.27 9.08
CA PHE A 69 -16.11 -2.08 9.82
C PHE A 69 -17.26 -1.36 9.11
N LEU A 70 -17.09 -1.03 7.84
CA LEU A 70 -18.12 -0.40 7.02
C LEU A 70 -19.31 -1.33 6.78
N GLY A 71 -19.06 -2.63 6.61
CA GLY A 71 -20.08 -3.65 6.45
C GLY A 71 -21.05 -3.72 7.64
N ILE A 72 -20.52 -3.71 8.87
CA ILE A 72 -21.34 -3.66 10.10
C ILE A 72 -22.10 -2.34 10.19
N LEU A 73 -21.42 -1.20 9.95
CA LEU A 73 -22.06 0.12 10.02
C LEU A 73 -23.22 0.25 9.02
N LEU A 74 -23.03 -0.18 7.79
CA LEU A 74 -24.03 -0.07 6.72
C LEU A 74 -25.16 -1.09 6.89
N ALA A 75 -24.83 -2.37 7.17
CA ALA A 75 -25.82 -3.42 7.36
C ALA A 75 -26.71 -3.12 8.58
N TYR A 76 -26.10 -2.91 9.74
CA TYR A 76 -26.89 -2.65 10.95
C TYR A 76 -27.55 -1.26 10.92
N GLY A 77 -26.87 -0.24 10.34
CA GLY A 77 -27.48 1.06 10.10
C GLY A 77 -28.76 0.99 9.29
N ARG A 78 -28.79 0.14 8.23
CA ARG A 78 -29.99 -0.14 7.46
C ARG A 78 -31.08 -0.78 8.31
N LEU A 79 -30.74 -1.84 9.06
CA LEU A 79 -31.70 -2.55 9.92
C LEU A 79 -32.28 -1.64 11.03
N TYR A 80 -31.52 -0.64 11.52
CA TYR A 80 -32.05 0.39 12.41
C TYR A 80 -33.06 1.31 11.72
N LEU A 81 -32.81 1.72 10.47
CA LEU A 81 -33.73 2.57 9.69
C LEU A 81 -35.02 1.84 9.35
N GLU A 82 -34.96 0.56 9.02
CA GLU A 82 -36.08 -0.31 8.71
C GLU A 82 -36.82 -0.76 9.99
N SER A 83 -36.40 -0.26 11.16
CA SER A 83 -36.94 -0.61 12.49
C SER A 83 -36.77 -2.07 12.91
N GLU A 84 -36.09 -2.90 12.13
CA GLU A 84 -35.85 -4.32 12.45
C GLU A 84 -35.01 -4.47 13.73
N MET A 85 -33.97 -3.65 13.93
CA MET A 85 -33.17 -3.64 15.14
C MET A 85 -33.99 -3.21 16.36
N THR A 86 -34.99 -2.36 16.20
CA THR A 86 -35.91 -1.94 17.29
C THR A 86 -36.76 -3.12 17.72
N VAL A 87 -37.30 -3.89 16.76
CA VAL A 87 -38.06 -5.11 17.06
C VAL A 87 -37.16 -6.16 17.74
N LEU A 88 -35.95 -6.38 17.24
CA LEU A 88 -34.98 -7.29 17.87
C LEU A 88 -34.63 -6.85 19.30
N SER A 89 -34.50 -5.57 19.56
CA SER A 89 -34.25 -5.05 20.90
C SER A 89 -35.44 -5.25 21.81
N ALA A 90 -36.67 -5.05 21.33
CA ALA A 90 -37.90 -5.31 22.07
C ALA A 90 -38.09 -6.80 22.43
N THR A 91 -37.55 -7.72 21.61
CA THR A 91 -37.53 -9.17 21.91
C THR A 91 -36.36 -9.60 22.79
N GLY A 92 -35.61 -8.66 23.37
CA GLY A 92 -34.54 -8.94 24.34
C GLY A 92 -33.12 -9.06 23.75
N MET A 93 -32.91 -8.58 22.51
CA MET A 93 -31.57 -8.46 21.94
C MET A 93 -30.80 -7.31 22.59
N SER A 94 -29.87 -7.63 23.48
CA SER A 94 -28.97 -6.62 24.07
C SER A 94 -27.82 -6.25 23.11
N PRO A 95 -27.19 -5.06 23.27
CA PRO A 95 -26.00 -4.66 22.51
C PRO A 95 -24.84 -5.68 22.61
N GLN A 96 -24.70 -6.28 23.79
CA GLN A 96 -23.67 -7.30 24.06
C GLN A 96 -23.94 -8.59 23.27
N ARG A 97 -25.20 -9.01 23.15
CA ARG A 97 -25.60 -10.16 22.33
C ARG A 97 -25.40 -9.85 20.84
N LEU A 98 -25.73 -8.62 20.41
CA LEU A 98 -25.48 -8.18 19.04
C LEU A 98 -23.98 -8.21 18.70
N PHE A 99 -23.14 -7.72 19.62
CA PHE A 99 -21.68 -7.81 19.51
C PHE A 99 -21.21 -9.27 19.46
N ALA A 100 -21.71 -10.14 20.35
CA ALA A 100 -21.36 -11.57 20.35
C ALA A 100 -21.72 -12.25 19.02
N TYR A 101 -22.86 -11.90 18.41
CA TYR A 101 -23.24 -12.43 17.09
C TYR A 101 -22.33 -11.89 15.97
N SER A 102 -21.85 -10.65 16.10
CA SER A 102 -20.92 -10.04 15.13
C SER A 102 -19.51 -10.63 15.22
N LEU A 103 -19.16 -11.32 16.33
CA LEU A 103 -17.87 -11.98 16.47
C LEU A 103 -17.69 -13.16 15.50
N ALA A 104 -18.76 -13.86 15.09
CA ALA A 104 -18.64 -14.99 14.18
C ALA A 104 -18.15 -14.56 12.76
N PRO A 105 -18.80 -13.60 12.06
CA PRO A 105 -18.25 -13.07 10.83
C PRO A 105 -16.87 -12.41 11.05
N ALA A 106 -16.65 -11.76 12.20
CA ALA A 106 -15.35 -11.17 12.53
C ALA A 106 -14.26 -12.24 12.67
N LEU A 107 -14.54 -13.39 13.29
CA LEU A 107 -13.59 -14.50 13.40
C LEU A 107 -13.19 -15.06 12.03
N LEU A 108 -14.18 -15.24 11.14
CA LEU A 108 -13.92 -15.67 9.77
C LEU A 108 -13.00 -14.67 9.03
N VAL A 109 -13.31 -13.38 9.13
CA VAL A 109 -12.50 -12.32 8.51
C VAL A 109 -11.12 -12.24 9.15
N ALA A 110 -11.01 -12.37 10.48
CA ALA A 110 -9.73 -12.36 11.20
C ALA A 110 -8.84 -13.55 10.78
N ALA A 111 -9.42 -14.75 10.66
CA ALA A 111 -8.70 -15.94 10.18
C ALA A 111 -8.20 -15.76 8.74
N LEU A 112 -9.05 -15.24 7.84
CA LEU A 112 -8.66 -14.93 6.47
C LEU A 112 -7.57 -13.85 6.44
N THR A 113 -7.72 -12.79 7.20
CA THR A 113 -6.74 -11.69 7.29
C THR A 113 -5.42 -12.18 7.88
N ALA A 114 -5.44 -13.07 8.89
CA ALA A 114 -4.24 -13.68 9.45
C ALA A 114 -3.51 -14.52 8.40
N TRP A 115 -4.23 -15.34 7.65
CA TRP A 115 -3.63 -16.14 6.58
C TRP A 115 -3.02 -15.26 5.49
N LEU A 116 -3.72 -14.20 5.06
CA LEU A 116 -3.20 -13.23 4.10
C LEU A 116 -1.94 -12.54 4.64
N SER A 117 -1.99 -12.02 5.87
CA SER A 117 -0.91 -11.21 6.46
C SER A 117 0.36 -12.02 6.77
N LEU A 118 0.19 -13.24 7.30
CA LEU A 118 1.31 -14.06 7.76
C LEU A 118 1.93 -14.91 6.65
N SER A 119 1.18 -15.23 5.59
CA SER A 119 1.64 -16.18 4.57
C SER A 119 1.55 -15.64 3.15
N LEU A 120 0.36 -15.25 2.69
CA LEU A 120 0.15 -15.00 1.27
C LEU A 120 0.69 -13.63 0.82
N ALA A 121 0.58 -12.59 1.63
CA ALA A 121 1.09 -11.26 1.31
C ALA A 121 2.64 -11.25 1.23
N PRO A 122 3.39 -11.78 2.21
CA PRO A 122 4.85 -11.89 2.09
C PRO A 122 5.29 -12.69 0.85
N ALA A 123 4.65 -13.85 0.60
CA ALA A 123 4.97 -14.66 -0.58
C ALA A 123 4.71 -13.91 -1.90
N GLY A 124 3.60 -13.16 -1.98
CA GLY A 124 3.29 -12.31 -3.12
C GLY A 124 4.33 -11.21 -3.33
N VAL A 125 4.74 -10.53 -2.24
CA VAL A 125 5.78 -9.48 -2.28
C VAL A 125 7.13 -10.06 -2.73
N THR A 126 7.52 -11.25 -2.24
CA THR A 126 8.75 -11.95 -2.68
C THR A 126 8.72 -12.21 -4.18
N LYS A 127 7.59 -12.72 -4.71
CA LYS A 127 7.45 -12.95 -6.16
C LYS A 127 7.53 -11.67 -6.98
N VAL A 128 6.93 -10.59 -6.51
CA VAL A 128 7.06 -9.29 -7.18
C VAL A 128 8.51 -8.80 -7.14
N ALA A 129 9.22 -8.96 -6.01
CA ALA A 129 10.63 -8.61 -5.91
C ALA A 129 11.51 -9.42 -6.89
N GLU A 130 11.25 -10.72 -7.04
CA GLU A 130 11.93 -11.57 -8.01
C GLU A 130 11.69 -11.10 -9.45
N ILE A 131 10.42 -10.79 -9.81
CA ILE A 131 10.06 -10.29 -11.14
C ILE A 131 10.76 -8.95 -11.41
N LEU A 132 10.71 -8.01 -10.47
CA LEU A 132 11.35 -6.71 -10.62
C LEU A 132 12.87 -6.84 -10.73
N LYS A 133 13.50 -7.74 -9.95
CA LYS A 133 14.92 -8.02 -10.06
C LYS A 133 15.30 -8.61 -11.43
N GLN A 134 14.43 -9.44 -12.02
CA GLN A 134 14.62 -9.92 -13.39
C GLN A 134 14.50 -8.77 -14.39
N GLN A 135 13.54 -7.85 -14.21
CA GLN A 135 13.41 -6.66 -15.04
C GLN A 135 14.60 -5.72 -14.89
N ASP A 136 15.12 -5.52 -13.66
CA ASP A 136 16.35 -4.75 -13.41
C ASP A 136 17.60 -5.38 -14.07
N SER A 137 17.57 -6.68 -14.36
CA SER A 137 18.63 -7.35 -15.11
C SER A 137 18.53 -7.09 -16.61
N MET A 138 17.36 -6.71 -17.13
CA MET A 138 17.21 -6.22 -18.49
C MET A 138 17.92 -4.87 -18.62
N THR A 139 18.69 -4.71 -19.67
CA THR A 139 19.43 -3.47 -19.90
C THR A 139 18.56 -2.43 -20.55
N GLU A 140 19.00 -1.16 -20.49
CA GLU A 140 18.44 -0.10 -21.36
C GLU A 140 18.42 -0.55 -22.84
N PHE A 141 19.34 -1.45 -23.22
CA PHE A 141 19.44 -2.03 -24.58
C PHE A 141 18.26 -2.95 -24.92
N ASP A 142 17.76 -3.72 -23.95
CA ASP A 142 16.65 -4.65 -24.18
C ASP A 142 15.33 -3.94 -24.46
N THR A 143 15.25 -2.68 -24.01
CA THR A 143 14.09 -1.80 -24.22
C THR A 143 14.23 -0.89 -25.45
N LEU A 144 15.46 -0.76 -26.03
CA LEU A 144 15.69 0.07 -27.20
C LEU A 144 14.99 -0.52 -28.44
N VAL A 145 14.34 0.39 -29.19
CA VAL A 145 13.76 0.09 -30.51
C VAL A 145 14.47 0.95 -31.53
N ALA A 146 15.10 0.28 -32.50
CA ALA A 146 15.79 0.96 -33.59
C ALA A 146 14.86 1.95 -34.34
N GLY A 147 15.40 3.09 -34.72
CA GLY A 147 14.67 4.13 -35.45
C GLY A 147 13.71 4.99 -34.59
N ARG A 148 13.73 4.87 -33.27
CA ARG A 148 12.87 5.69 -32.38
C ARG A 148 13.67 6.40 -31.29
N PHE A 149 13.29 7.64 -31.01
CA PHE A 149 13.73 8.36 -29.84
C PHE A 149 13.00 7.81 -28.60
N GLN A 150 13.76 7.38 -27.62
CA GLN A 150 13.21 6.87 -26.36
C GLN A 150 13.72 7.70 -25.20
N SER A 151 12.79 8.11 -24.34
CA SER A 151 13.11 8.84 -23.12
C SER A 151 13.36 7.85 -21.99
N ILE A 152 14.53 7.94 -21.38
CA ILE A 152 15.01 7.11 -20.28
C ILE A 152 15.29 7.98 -19.06
N LYS A 153 15.36 7.44 -17.87
CA LYS A 153 15.59 8.18 -16.61
C LYS A 153 14.55 9.29 -16.33
N GLY A 154 13.27 8.98 -16.48
CA GLY A 154 12.22 9.96 -16.15
C GLY A 154 12.25 11.23 -17.00
N GLY A 155 12.73 11.15 -18.25
CA GLY A 155 12.79 12.28 -19.17
C GLY A 155 14.13 13.02 -19.18
N ASN A 156 15.08 12.64 -18.35
CA ASN A 156 16.38 13.33 -18.28
C ASN A 156 17.39 12.86 -19.34
N ARG A 157 17.15 11.69 -19.96
CA ARG A 157 17.97 11.15 -21.05
C ARG A 157 17.08 10.72 -22.20
N VAL A 158 17.44 11.14 -23.41
CA VAL A 158 16.83 10.68 -24.65
C VAL A 158 17.90 9.91 -25.43
N THR A 159 17.58 8.67 -25.80
CA THR A 159 18.46 7.79 -26.57
C THR A 159 17.80 7.45 -27.91
N TYR A 160 18.59 7.45 -28.97
CA TYR A 160 18.20 6.99 -30.32
C TYR A 160 19.29 6.10 -30.84
N THR A 161 18.92 5.05 -31.56
CA THR A 161 19.83 4.23 -32.36
C THR A 161 19.21 3.99 -33.74
N GLU A 162 20.02 4.06 -34.78
CA GLU A 162 19.56 3.79 -36.14
C GLU A 162 19.30 2.31 -36.35
N LYS A 163 20.23 1.45 -35.89
CA LYS A 163 20.13 0.00 -35.98
C LYS A 163 20.54 -0.67 -34.67
N LEU A 164 19.95 -1.81 -34.41
CA LEU A 164 20.24 -2.67 -33.28
C LEU A 164 20.50 -4.09 -33.80
N SER A 165 21.56 -4.75 -33.31
CA SER A 165 21.84 -6.15 -33.65
C SER A 165 20.75 -7.09 -33.14
N GLU A 166 20.60 -8.29 -33.75
CA GLU A 166 19.59 -9.28 -33.35
C GLU A 166 19.76 -9.73 -31.89
N ASP A 167 20.99 -9.84 -31.43
CA ASP A 167 21.37 -10.16 -30.05
C ASP A 167 21.32 -8.95 -29.10
N ARG A 168 20.95 -7.76 -29.61
CA ARG A 168 20.83 -6.50 -28.87
C ARG A 168 22.07 -6.06 -28.11
N THR A 169 23.26 -6.52 -28.55
CA THR A 169 24.53 -6.17 -27.90
C THR A 169 25.23 -5.00 -28.56
N GLU A 170 24.94 -4.74 -29.86
CA GLU A 170 25.58 -3.70 -30.64
C GLU A 170 24.56 -2.71 -31.22
N LEU A 171 24.93 -1.44 -31.16
CA LEU A 171 24.18 -0.30 -31.70
C LEU A 171 24.93 0.34 -32.85
N SER A 172 24.23 0.84 -33.87
CA SER A 172 24.78 1.68 -34.94
C SER A 172 24.02 2.98 -35.00
N GLY A 173 24.75 4.08 -35.29
CA GLY A 173 24.15 5.41 -35.36
C GLY A 173 23.52 5.86 -34.05
N VAL A 174 24.35 6.02 -33.00
CA VAL A 174 23.88 6.29 -31.63
C VAL A 174 23.83 7.80 -31.38
N PHE A 175 22.70 8.27 -30.85
CA PHE A 175 22.51 9.61 -30.32
C PHE A 175 21.97 9.53 -28.91
N ILE A 176 22.62 10.23 -27.98
CA ILE A 176 22.19 10.33 -26.57
C ILE A 176 22.20 11.81 -26.18
N SER A 177 21.07 12.32 -25.68
CA SER A 177 20.95 13.63 -25.05
C SER A 177 20.60 13.48 -23.58
N GLU A 178 21.40 14.05 -22.70
CA GLU A 178 21.21 13.95 -21.25
C GLU A 178 21.23 15.35 -20.60
N LYS A 179 20.21 15.65 -19.79
CA LYS A 179 20.22 16.87 -18.95
C LYS A 179 21.22 16.69 -17.80
N ARG A 180 22.09 17.66 -17.62
CA ARG A 180 23.07 17.69 -16.52
C ARG A 180 22.45 18.42 -15.34
N LEU A 181 22.10 17.67 -14.30
CA LEU A 181 21.59 18.22 -13.05
C LEU A 181 22.75 18.40 -12.07
N GLY A 182 22.83 19.57 -11.42
CA GLY A 182 23.75 19.83 -10.32
C GLY A 182 23.32 19.09 -9.04
N LYS A 183 24.22 19.07 -8.01
CA LYS A 183 23.94 18.41 -6.71
C LYS A 183 22.67 18.91 -6.00
N ALA A 184 22.20 20.11 -6.33
CA ALA A 184 20.97 20.71 -5.78
C ALA A 184 19.79 20.68 -6.77
N GLY A 185 19.86 19.92 -7.91
CA GLY A 185 18.83 19.90 -8.94
C GLY A 185 18.89 21.10 -9.91
N GLU A 186 19.96 21.90 -9.85
CA GLU A 186 20.17 23.02 -10.77
C GLU A 186 20.43 22.51 -12.18
N ASP A 187 19.82 23.14 -13.19
CA ASP A 187 20.06 22.84 -14.61
C ASP A 187 21.45 23.33 -15.01
N ARG A 188 22.36 22.40 -15.31
CA ARG A 188 23.73 22.68 -15.76
C ARG A 188 23.91 22.50 -17.27
N GLY A 189 22.83 22.52 -18.01
CA GLY A 189 22.83 22.37 -19.46
C GLY A 189 22.63 20.91 -19.91
N ILE A 190 22.95 20.68 -21.17
CA ILE A 190 22.71 19.40 -21.86
C ILE A 190 24.06 18.83 -22.31
N ALA A 191 24.23 17.52 -22.14
CA ALA A 191 25.29 16.75 -22.79
C ALA A 191 24.68 15.97 -23.96
N VAL A 192 25.21 16.14 -25.16
CA VAL A 192 24.82 15.38 -26.34
C VAL A 192 26.00 14.53 -26.79
N LEU A 193 25.75 13.24 -26.98
CA LEU A 193 26.73 12.26 -27.48
C LEU A 193 26.23 11.73 -28.84
N VAL A 194 27.12 11.68 -29.81
CA VAL A 194 26.87 11.07 -31.11
C VAL A 194 28.01 10.11 -31.38
N ALA A 195 27.70 8.87 -31.78
CA ALA A 195 28.69 7.82 -32.06
C ALA A 195 28.30 7.01 -33.28
N GLU A 196 29.30 6.51 -34.02
CA GLU A 196 29.08 5.60 -35.15
C GLU A 196 28.56 4.25 -34.67
N SER A 197 29.11 3.75 -33.53
CA SER A 197 28.70 2.49 -32.96
C SER A 197 28.74 2.54 -31.44
N GLY A 198 27.99 1.63 -30.80
CA GLY A 198 28.00 1.42 -29.37
C GLY A 198 27.86 -0.06 -29.02
N ARG A 199 28.52 -0.51 -27.95
CA ARG A 199 28.36 -1.86 -27.41
C ARG A 199 28.21 -1.83 -25.92
N GLN A 200 27.45 -2.78 -25.38
CA GLN A 200 27.38 -2.98 -23.94
C GLN A 200 28.58 -3.77 -23.45
N GLN A 201 29.17 -3.33 -22.37
CA GLN A 201 30.22 -4.05 -21.67
C GLN A 201 29.88 -4.14 -20.18
N ILE A 202 29.92 -5.37 -19.64
CA ILE A 202 29.72 -5.63 -18.22
C ILE A 202 31.10 -5.80 -17.58
N GLN A 203 31.39 -5.02 -16.57
CA GLN A 203 32.63 -5.10 -15.77
C GLN A 203 32.54 -6.25 -14.73
N PRO A 204 33.67 -6.79 -14.23
CA PRO A 204 33.67 -7.83 -13.19
C PRO A 204 32.97 -7.45 -11.89
N ASP A 205 32.84 -6.14 -11.59
CA ASP A 205 32.11 -5.59 -10.44
C ASP A 205 30.58 -5.53 -10.67
N GLY A 206 30.10 -5.98 -11.84
CA GLY A 206 28.70 -5.92 -12.23
C GLY A 206 28.23 -4.57 -12.76
N SER A 207 29.12 -3.58 -12.87
CA SER A 207 28.82 -2.29 -13.51
C SER A 207 28.67 -2.46 -15.01
N ARG A 208 27.70 -1.78 -15.59
CA ARG A 208 27.39 -1.86 -17.03
C ARG A 208 27.75 -0.54 -17.70
N TYR A 209 28.53 -0.64 -18.75
CA TYR A 209 28.94 0.51 -19.55
C TYR A 209 28.44 0.37 -20.98
N LEU A 210 27.97 1.47 -21.54
CA LEU A 210 27.83 1.64 -22.97
C LEU A 210 29.13 2.19 -23.50
N ILE A 211 29.85 1.41 -24.22
CA ILE A 211 31.10 1.82 -24.89
C ILE A 211 30.72 2.33 -26.28
N LEU A 212 30.89 3.63 -26.47
CA LEU A 212 30.65 4.35 -27.72
C LEU A 212 31.98 4.48 -28.48
N ASN A 213 31.96 4.22 -29.75
CA ASN A 213 33.15 4.31 -30.62
C ASN A 213 32.95 5.38 -31.71
N ASN A 214 34.01 6.10 -31.99
CA ASN A 214 34.12 7.10 -33.05
C ASN A 214 33.00 8.16 -32.95
N GLY A 215 33.17 9.12 -32.08
CA GLY A 215 32.08 10.07 -31.85
C GLY A 215 32.48 11.43 -31.33
N PHE A 216 31.45 12.20 -31.06
CA PHE A 216 31.57 13.56 -30.51
C PHE A 216 30.69 13.67 -29.26
N ARG A 217 31.18 14.39 -28.28
CA ARG A 217 30.40 14.84 -27.13
C ARG A 217 30.34 16.35 -27.12
N TYR A 218 29.13 16.87 -27.00
CA TYR A 218 28.85 18.29 -26.91
C TYR A 218 28.27 18.59 -25.50
N ASP A 219 28.94 19.47 -24.77
CA ASP A 219 28.47 19.92 -23.46
C ASP A 219 28.19 21.43 -23.55
N GLY A 220 26.98 21.85 -23.13
CA GLY A 220 26.63 23.27 -23.14
C GLY A 220 25.21 23.54 -22.66
N SER A 221 24.87 24.84 -22.60
CA SER A 221 23.51 25.27 -22.26
C SER A 221 22.81 25.82 -23.51
N PRO A 222 21.57 25.43 -23.82
CA PRO A 222 20.84 25.93 -24.96
C PRO A 222 20.77 27.47 -24.97
N GLY A 223 21.08 28.07 -26.11
CA GLY A 223 21.08 29.52 -26.28
C GLY A 223 22.35 30.24 -25.83
N GLN A 224 23.38 29.55 -25.34
CA GLN A 224 24.69 30.10 -25.02
C GLN A 224 25.73 29.65 -26.05
N ALA A 225 26.74 30.48 -26.31
CA ALA A 225 27.80 30.18 -27.28
C ALA A 225 29.00 29.43 -26.69
N ASP A 226 28.99 29.14 -25.37
CA ASP A 226 30.05 28.52 -24.59
C ASP A 226 29.96 27.00 -24.55
N TYR A 227 29.68 26.34 -25.68
CA TYR A 227 29.67 24.91 -25.73
C TYR A 227 31.06 24.29 -25.91
N ARG A 228 31.26 23.08 -25.31
CA ARG A 228 32.47 22.30 -25.48
C ARG A 228 32.17 21.12 -26.42
N ALA A 229 32.97 20.97 -27.48
CA ALA A 229 32.97 19.80 -28.35
C ALA A 229 34.21 18.95 -28.07
N ILE A 230 34.02 17.67 -27.78
CA ILE A 230 35.08 16.70 -27.52
C ILE A 230 34.92 15.55 -28.53
N ARG A 231 35.96 15.35 -29.37
CA ARG A 231 36.04 14.14 -30.20
C ARG A 231 36.64 13.01 -29.38
N TYR A 232 36.11 11.81 -29.54
CA TYR A 232 36.63 10.62 -28.86
C TYR A 232 36.65 9.44 -29.82
N ASP A 233 37.64 8.58 -29.65
CA ASP A 233 37.73 7.27 -30.32
C ASP A 233 36.91 6.25 -29.57
N THR A 234 36.99 6.26 -28.22
CA THR A 234 36.19 5.40 -27.33
C THR A 234 35.71 6.22 -26.13
N TYR A 235 34.42 6.10 -25.81
CA TYR A 235 33.81 6.78 -24.67
C TYR A 235 32.88 5.85 -23.90
N GLY A 236 33.10 5.69 -22.60
CA GLY A 236 32.28 4.85 -21.72
C GLY A 236 31.21 5.65 -20.98
N VAL A 237 29.96 5.31 -21.21
CA VAL A 237 28.82 5.84 -20.45
C VAL A 237 28.39 4.81 -19.44
N LEU A 238 28.43 5.15 -18.14
CA LEU A 238 27.89 4.28 -17.09
C LEU A 238 26.37 4.22 -17.25
N LEU A 239 25.86 3.00 -17.43
CA LEU A 239 24.43 2.74 -17.43
C LEU A 239 24.01 2.52 -15.98
N PRO A 240 23.20 3.43 -15.40
CA PRO A 240 22.68 3.22 -14.07
C PRO A 240 21.76 2.01 -14.07
N LYS A 241 21.78 1.25 -12.97
CA LYS A 241 20.79 0.20 -12.76
C LYS A 241 19.40 0.86 -12.79
N PRO A 242 18.46 0.39 -13.64
CA PRO A 242 17.10 0.87 -13.57
C PRO A 242 16.60 0.56 -12.15
N SER A 243 16.33 1.55 -11.37
CA SER A 243 15.66 1.37 -10.10
C SER A 243 14.17 1.54 -10.36
N VAL A 244 13.42 0.47 -10.32
CA VAL A 244 11.98 0.55 -10.12
C VAL A 244 11.80 1.03 -8.69
N ASP A 245 11.67 2.37 -8.56
CA ASP A 245 11.71 3.05 -7.28
C ASP A 245 10.75 2.44 -6.25
N GLY A 246 11.35 1.95 -5.16
CA GLY A 246 10.87 2.16 -3.80
C GLY A 246 9.55 1.52 -3.34
N GLU A 247 8.86 0.72 -4.15
CA GLU A 247 7.54 0.19 -3.75
C GLU A 247 7.58 -1.08 -2.91
N ILE A 248 8.70 -1.76 -2.87
CA ILE A 248 8.85 -2.98 -2.09
C ILE A 248 9.88 -2.72 -1.01
N SER A 249 9.40 -2.63 0.23
CA SER A 249 10.29 -2.74 1.36
C SER A 249 10.81 -4.18 1.41
N GLU A 250 12.12 -4.38 1.34
CA GLU A 250 12.74 -5.71 1.43
C GLU A 250 12.21 -6.51 2.62
N ARG A 251 11.89 -5.84 3.73
CA ARG A 251 11.31 -6.45 4.94
C ARG A 251 9.92 -7.03 4.74
N GLU A 252 9.10 -6.49 3.82
CA GLU A 252 7.78 -7.03 3.51
C GLU A 252 7.87 -8.39 2.79
N ALA A 253 8.97 -8.64 2.08
CA ALA A 253 9.24 -9.91 1.41
C ALA A 253 9.75 -11.00 2.36
N ILE A 254 10.25 -10.65 3.56
CA ILE A 254 10.82 -11.62 4.49
C ILE A 254 9.72 -12.58 4.99
N PRO A 255 9.94 -13.92 4.91
CA PRO A 255 9.00 -14.89 5.46
C PRO A 255 8.76 -14.67 6.96
N THR A 256 7.52 -14.84 7.41
CA THR A 256 7.15 -14.62 8.82
C THR A 256 7.97 -15.48 9.78
N ARG A 257 8.38 -16.68 9.35
CA ARG A 257 9.23 -17.58 10.15
C ARG A 257 10.61 -16.96 10.45
N GLU A 258 11.20 -16.25 9.51
CA GLU A 258 12.49 -15.56 9.69
C GLU A 258 12.34 -14.34 10.59
N LEU A 259 11.22 -13.62 10.47
CA LEU A 259 10.92 -12.49 11.36
C LEU A 259 10.81 -12.90 12.83
N LEU A 260 10.26 -14.11 13.10
CA LEU A 260 10.14 -14.66 14.46
C LEU A 260 11.52 -14.97 15.08
N ALA A 261 12.53 -15.29 14.28
CA ALA A 261 13.87 -15.64 14.76
C ALA A 261 14.82 -14.43 14.81
N SER A 262 14.35 -13.21 14.48
CA SER A 262 15.20 -12.02 14.35
C SER A 262 14.99 -11.02 15.48
N ASP A 263 16.08 -10.53 16.08
CA ASP A 263 16.07 -9.48 17.08
C ASP A 263 16.18 -8.06 16.50
N ASN A 264 16.24 -7.93 15.17
CA ASN A 264 16.32 -6.64 14.52
C ASN A 264 15.03 -5.83 14.74
N PRO A 265 15.08 -4.57 15.26
CA PRO A 265 13.88 -3.76 15.51
C PRO A 265 12.97 -3.61 14.29
N ARG A 266 13.52 -3.50 13.08
CA ARG A 266 12.75 -3.40 11.83
C ARG A 266 11.98 -4.69 11.52
N HIS A 267 12.56 -5.85 11.81
CA HIS A 267 11.91 -7.15 11.64
C HIS A 267 10.82 -7.35 12.71
N GLN A 268 11.09 -6.94 13.94
CA GLN A 268 10.11 -6.94 15.03
C GLN A 268 8.90 -6.03 14.71
N ALA A 269 9.15 -4.85 14.14
CA ALA A 269 8.09 -3.94 13.71
C ALA A 269 7.21 -4.55 12.62
N GLU A 270 7.81 -5.25 11.65
CA GLU A 270 7.07 -5.95 10.60
C GLU A 270 6.27 -7.12 11.18
N LEU A 271 6.86 -7.92 12.06
CA LEU A 271 6.17 -9.04 12.71
C LEU A 271 4.96 -8.55 13.52
N GLN A 272 5.16 -7.54 14.38
CA GLN A 272 4.08 -6.97 15.17
C GLN A 272 2.98 -6.36 14.28
N TRP A 273 3.35 -5.72 13.17
CA TRP A 273 2.40 -5.22 12.18
C TRP A 273 1.55 -6.34 11.61
N ARG A 274 2.16 -7.47 11.17
CA ARG A 274 1.44 -8.62 10.62
C ARG A 274 0.48 -9.25 11.62
N LEU A 275 0.84 -9.32 12.90
CA LEU A 275 -0.02 -9.83 13.98
C LEU A 275 -1.11 -8.82 14.37
N SER A 276 -0.82 -7.54 14.25
CA SER A 276 -1.72 -6.44 14.55
C SER A 276 -2.95 -6.39 13.63
N ILE A 277 -2.79 -6.75 12.34
CA ILE A 277 -3.88 -6.66 11.36
C ILE A 277 -5.05 -7.62 11.65
N PRO A 278 -4.84 -8.90 11.98
CA PRO A 278 -5.93 -9.77 12.43
C PRO A 278 -6.60 -9.29 13.72
N LEU A 279 -5.83 -8.74 14.67
CA LEU A 279 -6.37 -8.18 15.91
C LEU A 279 -7.24 -6.95 15.64
N LEU A 280 -6.84 -6.11 14.67
CA LEU A 280 -7.61 -4.96 14.20
C LEU A 280 -9.05 -5.34 13.85
N VAL A 281 -9.30 -6.53 13.27
CA VAL A 281 -10.64 -7.02 12.91
C VAL A 281 -11.57 -7.08 14.12
N PHE A 282 -11.09 -7.59 15.25
CA PHE A 282 -11.89 -7.67 16.48
C PHE A 282 -12.16 -6.29 17.08
N VAL A 283 -11.14 -5.44 17.10
CA VAL A 283 -11.26 -4.09 17.66
C VAL A 283 -12.24 -3.24 16.83
N VAL A 284 -12.16 -3.29 15.50
CA VAL A 284 -13.10 -2.54 14.66
C VAL A 284 -14.52 -3.09 14.74
N THR A 285 -14.70 -4.40 14.97
CA THR A 285 -16.01 -4.99 15.23
C THR A 285 -16.61 -4.44 16.54
N LEU A 286 -15.78 -4.37 17.59
CA LEU A 286 -16.18 -3.81 18.89
C LEU A 286 -16.60 -2.33 18.77
N LEU A 287 -15.91 -1.56 17.92
CA LEU A 287 -16.23 -0.15 17.64
C LEU A 287 -17.48 0.00 16.75
N ALA A 288 -17.60 -0.85 15.70
CA ALA A 288 -18.65 -0.73 14.69
C ALA A 288 -20.04 -0.98 15.26
N VAL A 289 -20.21 -1.96 16.15
CA VAL A 289 -21.53 -2.33 16.69
C VAL A 289 -22.21 -1.17 17.43
N PRO A 290 -21.60 -0.49 18.42
CA PRO A 290 -22.24 0.66 19.04
C PRO A 290 -22.38 1.87 18.09
N LEU A 291 -21.44 2.08 17.18
CA LEU A 291 -21.48 3.18 16.21
C LEU A 291 -22.56 3.00 15.14
N SER A 292 -22.97 1.74 14.85
CA SER A 292 -24.02 1.45 13.87
C SER A 292 -25.43 1.87 14.30
N ARG A 293 -25.63 2.20 15.59
CA ARG A 293 -26.93 2.69 16.09
C ARG A 293 -27.26 4.06 15.52
N VAL A 294 -28.26 4.10 14.66
CA VAL A 294 -28.72 5.32 13.97
C VAL A 294 -30.14 5.67 14.41
N ASN A 295 -30.41 6.95 14.58
CA ASN A 295 -31.79 7.45 14.75
C ASN A 295 -32.44 7.54 13.38
N PRO A 296 -33.63 6.95 13.16
CA PRO A 296 -34.33 7.01 11.87
C PRO A 296 -34.55 8.43 11.34
N ARG A 297 -34.71 9.42 12.25
CA ARG A 297 -34.92 10.83 11.91
C ARG A 297 -33.65 11.56 11.43
N GLN A 298 -32.45 11.06 11.73
CA GLN A 298 -31.19 11.73 11.42
C GLN A 298 -30.47 11.16 10.18
N GLY A 299 -30.94 10.04 9.63
CA GLY A 299 -30.35 9.36 8.48
C GLY A 299 -29.08 8.56 8.80
N ARG A 300 -28.80 7.55 7.98
CA ARG A 300 -27.70 6.58 8.22
C ARG A 300 -26.30 7.15 8.06
N PHE A 301 -26.15 8.24 7.33
CA PHE A 301 -24.82 8.75 6.98
C PHE A 301 -24.22 9.69 8.03
N LEU A 302 -25.05 10.24 8.95
CA LEU A 302 -24.58 11.21 9.94
C LEU A 302 -23.47 10.63 10.85
N LYS A 303 -23.58 9.37 11.25
CA LYS A 303 -22.59 8.70 12.09
C LYS A 303 -21.48 8.03 11.30
N LEU A 304 -21.62 7.89 10.00
CA LEU A 304 -20.61 7.23 9.15
C LEU A 304 -19.31 8.04 9.10
N LEU A 305 -19.40 9.37 8.94
CA LEU A 305 -18.21 10.23 8.91
C LEU A 305 -17.41 10.19 10.22
N PRO A 306 -18.00 10.40 11.42
CA PRO A 306 -17.29 10.23 12.69
C PRO A 306 -16.68 8.83 12.86
N ALA A 307 -17.39 7.78 12.44
CA ALA A 307 -16.89 6.42 12.52
C ALA A 307 -15.68 6.18 11.61
N ILE A 308 -15.71 6.69 10.38
CA ILE A 308 -14.56 6.63 9.46
C ILE A 308 -13.38 7.41 10.04
N LEU A 309 -13.60 8.61 10.59
CA LEU A 309 -12.54 9.41 11.23
C LEU A 309 -11.91 8.67 12.42
N LEU A 310 -12.71 7.98 13.22
CA LEU A 310 -12.21 7.14 14.32
C LEU A 310 -11.36 5.98 13.80
N TYR A 311 -11.80 5.29 12.74
CA TYR A 311 -11.04 4.24 12.08
C TYR A 311 -9.72 4.77 11.52
N MET A 312 -9.75 5.89 10.81
CA MET A 312 -8.56 6.52 10.24
C MET A 312 -7.57 6.96 11.33
N SER A 313 -8.07 7.51 12.46
CA SER A 313 -7.25 7.86 13.62
C SER A 313 -6.58 6.62 14.21
N TYR A 314 -7.31 5.51 14.32
CA TYR A 314 -6.78 4.24 14.78
C TYR A 314 -5.65 3.74 13.88
N LEU A 315 -5.88 3.69 12.58
CA LEU A 315 -4.86 3.25 11.61
C LEU A 315 -3.65 4.19 11.60
N ALA A 316 -3.86 5.50 11.67
CA ALA A 316 -2.77 6.49 11.73
C ALA A 316 -1.89 6.31 12.97
N LEU A 317 -2.48 6.03 14.14
CA LEU A 317 -1.74 5.76 15.36
C LEU A 317 -0.96 4.43 15.28
N LEU A 318 -1.53 3.39 14.66
CA LEU A 318 -0.80 2.13 14.41
C LEU A 318 0.40 2.34 13.49
N ILE A 319 0.25 3.10 12.40
CA ILE A 319 1.35 3.42 11.48
C ILE A 319 2.42 4.25 12.19
N ALA A 320 2.03 5.23 13.00
CA ALA A 320 2.97 6.03 13.78
C ALA A 320 3.73 5.20 14.82
N ALA A 321 3.04 4.28 15.52
CA ALA A 321 3.65 3.36 16.47
C ALA A 321 4.62 2.39 15.78
N ARG A 322 4.26 1.85 14.60
CA ARG A 322 5.17 1.05 13.77
C ARG A 322 6.43 1.83 13.40
N GLY A 323 6.28 3.09 12.97
CA GLY A 323 7.43 3.92 12.60
C GLY A 323 8.41 4.23 13.76
N LYS A 324 7.90 4.31 15.00
CA LYS A 324 8.75 4.41 16.19
C LYS A 324 9.46 3.09 16.51
N LEU A 325 8.74 1.98 16.41
CA LEU A 325 9.32 0.65 16.60
C LEU A 325 10.41 0.33 15.56
N ASP A 326 10.24 0.76 14.30
CA ASP A 326 11.27 0.66 13.25
C ASP A 326 12.61 1.29 13.64
N LYS A 327 12.58 2.33 14.51
CA LYS A 327 13.76 3.02 15.04
C LYS A 327 14.29 2.38 16.33
N GLY A 328 13.66 1.30 16.82
CA GLY A 328 13.97 0.69 18.11
C GLY A 328 13.38 1.42 19.32
N GLU A 329 12.52 2.43 19.07
CA GLU A 329 11.80 3.15 20.10
C GLU A 329 10.45 2.50 20.35
N PHE A 330 9.94 2.55 21.58
CA PHE A 330 8.57 2.21 21.96
C PHE A 330 8.08 0.83 21.47
N VAL A 331 8.73 -0.23 21.93
CA VAL A 331 8.51 -1.64 21.51
C VAL A 331 7.05 -2.11 21.64
N TYR A 332 6.31 -1.63 22.64
CA TYR A 332 4.91 -2.01 22.88
C TYR A 332 3.89 -1.06 22.24
N GLY A 333 4.31 -0.15 21.37
CA GLY A 333 3.47 0.92 20.84
C GLY A 333 2.22 0.44 20.12
N LEU A 334 2.33 -0.61 19.27
CA LEU A 334 1.18 -1.16 18.56
C LEU A 334 0.13 -1.75 19.53
N TRP A 335 0.59 -2.50 20.54
CA TRP A 335 -0.29 -3.13 21.52
C TRP A 335 -1.02 -2.13 22.41
N LEU A 336 -0.33 -1.03 22.77
CA LEU A 336 -0.96 0.08 23.51
C LEU A 336 -2.03 0.79 22.69
N VAL A 337 -1.80 0.98 21.39
CA VAL A 337 -2.82 1.54 20.50
C VAL A 337 -4.04 0.61 20.42
N HIS A 338 -3.84 -0.70 20.27
CA HIS A 338 -4.95 -1.65 20.30
C HIS A 338 -5.69 -1.60 21.63
N GLY A 339 -4.99 -1.56 22.76
CA GLY A 339 -5.57 -1.46 24.11
C GLY A 339 -6.42 -0.19 24.29
N LEU A 340 -5.93 0.94 23.80
CA LEU A 340 -6.67 2.22 23.80
C LEU A 340 -8.00 2.09 23.04
N PHE A 341 -7.98 1.54 21.83
CA PHE A 341 -9.20 1.43 21.01
C PHE A 341 -10.14 0.33 21.51
N VAL A 342 -9.64 -0.72 22.15
CA VAL A 342 -10.47 -1.68 22.90
C VAL A 342 -11.18 -0.96 24.05
N LEU A 343 -10.48 -0.13 24.81
CA LEU A 343 -11.09 0.66 25.89
C LEU A 343 -12.19 1.57 25.36
N VAL A 344 -11.91 2.31 24.26
CA VAL A 344 -12.92 3.15 23.61
C VAL A 344 -14.13 2.33 23.16
N GLY A 345 -13.91 1.18 22.54
CA GLY A 345 -15.00 0.29 22.10
C GLY A 345 -15.85 -0.25 23.24
N VAL A 346 -15.21 -0.65 24.33
CA VAL A 346 -15.92 -1.10 25.55
C VAL A 346 -16.73 0.05 26.15
N LEU A 347 -16.15 1.24 26.28
CA LEU A 347 -16.86 2.43 26.76
C LEU A 347 -18.08 2.76 25.88
N LEU A 348 -17.95 2.69 24.56
CA LEU A 348 -19.07 2.92 23.64
C LEU A 348 -20.14 1.84 23.77
N LEU A 349 -19.75 0.55 23.92
CA LEU A 349 -20.70 -0.55 24.05
C LEU A 349 -21.52 -0.49 25.35
N TYR A 350 -20.92 -0.03 26.45
CA TYR A 350 -21.55 0.06 27.76
C TYR A 350 -22.03 1.48 28.09
N TRP A 351 -21.94 2.43 27.15
CA TRP A 351 -22.26 3.85 27.38
C TRP A 351 -23.64 4.10 27.98
N GLU A 352 -24.66 3.39 27.47
CA GLU A 352 -26.03 3.53 28.00
C GLU A 352 -26.14 3.05 29.43
N ASN A 353 -25.53 1.91 29.76
CA ASN A 353 -25.52 1.37 31.12
C ASN A 353 -24.81 2.31 32.09
N LEU A 354 -23.68 2.89 31.67
CA LEU A 354 -22.93 3.88 32.44
C LEU A 354 -23.76 5.14 32.66
N ARG A 355 -24.41 5.64 31.63
CA ARG A 355 -25.28 6.84 31.70
C ARG A 355 -26.45 6.62 32.69
N LEU A 356 -27.11 5.47 32.62
CA LEU A 356 -28.20 5.12 33.54
C LEU A 356 -27.68 4.97 34.97
N PHE A 357 -26.54 4.35 35.17
CA PHE A 357 -25.92 4.22 36.49
C PHE A 357 -25.61 5.59 37.11
N TRP A 358 -25.04 6.51 36.36
CA TRP A 358 -24.74 7.86 36.82
C TRP A 358 -25.99 8.69 37.08
N ALA A 359 -27.04 8.54 36.25
CA ALA A 359 -28.33 9.18 36.47
C ALA A 359 -29.01 8.70 37.76
N ALA A 360 -29.03 7.38 37.98
CA ALA A 360 -29.57 6.77 39.22
C ALA A 360 -28.81 7.20 40.49
N ARG A 361 -27.47 7.35 40.37
CA ARG A 361 -26.64 7.81 41.48
C ARG A 361 -26.90 9.27 41.83
N ARG A 362 -27.08 10.14 40.81
CA ARG A 362 -27.45 11.58 41.02
C ARG A 362 -28.78 11.70 41.69
N ALA A 363 -29.81 10.98 41.23
CA ALA A 363 -31.14 11.01 41.83
C ALA A 363 -31.11 10.55 43.31
N ARG A 364 -30.27 9.56 43.67
CA ARG A 364 -30.12 9.11 45.10
C ARG A 364 -29.46 10.20 45.95
N VAL A 365 -28.53 10.97 45.43
CA VAL A 365 -27.86 12.07 46.17
C VAL A 365 -28.82 13.23 46.39
N GLU A 366 -29.66 13.57 45.42
CA GLU A 366 -30.68 14.61 45.52
C GLU A 366 -31.74 14.28 46.56
N VAL A 367 -32.18 12.97 46.63
CA VAL A 367 -33.15 12.53 47.64
C VAL A 367 -32.53 12.44 49.05
N ALA A 368 -31.23 12.33 49.20
CA ALA A 368 -30.52 12.28 50.46
C ALA A 368 -30.22 13.68 51.06
N HIS A 369 -30.35 14.74 50.27
CA HIS A 369 -30.06 16.13 50.66
C HIS A 369 -31.31 17.04 50.66
N GLY A 370 -32.49 16.57 50.24
CA GLY A 370 -33.80 17.21 50.38
C GLY A 370 -34.63 16.55 51.45
#